data_9dcf57c935dbc180747c0de0b4432743
#
_entry.id   9dcf57c935dbc180747c0de0b4432743
#
_cell.length_a   1.000
_cell.length_b   1.000
_cell.length_c   1.000
_cell.angle_alpha   90.00
_cell.angle_beta   90.00
_cell.angle_gamma   90.00
#
_symmetry.space_group_name_H-M   'P 1'
#
loop_
_entity.id
_entity.type
_entity.pdbx_description
1 polymer ?
#
loop_
_entity_poly.entity_id
_entity_poly.type
_entity_poly.pdbx_seq_one_letter_code
_entity_poly.pdbx_strand_id
1 'polypeptide(L)'
;MGLWHKRTEMGIRHLWFTNRRLPALTLKFQSPKVPKSQRDRAGRAGSFGTLLLWNFALFFLALWIGLLAHPALGLSGSPTDKNWPCVQRKIPEISPGMIWVGPPFDELAGKWLKDAEVAMLVEAISSRRTPLEKGKRQVVEFAQQLGSGRDHRLTLVASGMLETINLERNRIIGKIEKFTVAQRKLGDRMETLELKLRAFPRKMNAEQQEEYDDLLSKRNWFKRAFEQREQSLSYICEQPVLLEQRAFAMGRELMQHLEVKTNP
;
A
#
# COMPACT_ATOMS: atom_id res chain seq x y z
N MET A 1 24.54 43.97 -39.95
CA MET A 1 24.75 44.67 -38.66
C MET A 1 24.06 43.79 -37.61
N GLY A 2 24.66 42.99 -36.79
CA GLY A 2 25.86 43.09 -36.05
C GLY A 2 25.58 42.56 -34.67
N LEU A 3 26.17 41.38 -34.29
CA LEU A 3 26.71 41.11 -32.93
C LEU A 3 25.72 41.14 -31.76
N TRP A 4 25.64 40.06 -30.92
CA TRP A 4 26.70 39.59 -30.01
C TRP A 4 26.44 38.13 -29.53
N HIS A 5 27.46 37.35 -29.71
CA HIS A 5 27.74 36.12 -28.99
C HIS A 5 28.17 36.42 -27.55
N LYS A 6 27.61 35.78 -26.56
CA LYS A 6 28.32 35.52 -25.30
C LYS A 6 27.95 34.14 -24.75
N ARG A 7 28.90 33.26 -24.92
CA ARG A 7 29.08 31.97 -24.28
C ARG A 7 29.60 32.23 -22.86
N THR A 8 28.92 31.76 -21.85
CA THR A 8 29.47 31.63 -20.49
C THR A 8 29.53 30.15 -20.16
N GLU A 9 30.72 29.59 -20.34
CA GLU A 9 31.08 28.30 -19.73
C GLU A 9 31.15 28.49 -18.22
N MET A 10 30.40 27.68 -17.47
CA MET A 10 30.59 27.57 -16.03
C MET A 10 30.95 26.13 -15.71
N GLY A 11 32.18 25.97 -15.25
CA GLY A 11 32.91 24.74 -15.07
C GLY A 11 32.21 23.74 -14.11
N ILE A 12 32.15 22.52 -14.57
CA ILE A 12 31.83 21.36 -13.76
C ILE A 12 33.09 20.98 -12.98
N ARG A 13 33.13 21.31 -11.70
CA ARG A 13 34.16 20.82 -10.77
C ARG A 13 33.88 19.36 -10.48
N HIS A 14 34.82 18.51 -10.86
CA HIS A 14 34.94 17.12 -10.46
C HIS A 14 35.03 17.05 -8.91
N LEU A 15 33.99 16.54 -8.26
CA LEU A 15 34.06 16.09 -6.89
C LEU A 15 34.45 14.61 -6.89
N TRP A 16 35.63 14.35 -6.39
CA TRP A 16 36.22 13.04 -6.12
C TRP A 16 35.38 12.27 -5.12
N PHE A 17 34.78 11.19 -5.55
CA PHE A 17 34.23 10.18 -4.64
C PHE A 17 35.38 9.39 -4.03
N THR A 18 35.72 9.69 -2.79
CA THR A 18 36.60 8.87 -1.97
C THR A 18 35.87 7.59 -1.58
N ASN A 19 36.37 6.50 -2.11
CA ASN A 19 35.96 5.13 -1.86
C ASN A 19 36.32 4.74 -0.41
N ARG A 20 35.41 4.95 0.55
CA ARG A 20 35.53 4.38 1.89
C ARG A 20 34.92 3.00 1.90
N ARG A 21 35.78 2.00 1.90
CA ARG A 21 35.46 0.60 2.21
C ARG A 21 34.94 0.55 3.66
N LEU A 22 33.69 0.17 3.83
CA LEU A 22 33.15 -0.21 5.14
C LEU A 22 33.68 -1.59 5.54
N PRO A 23 34.09 -1.83 6.80
CA PRO A 23 34.54 -3.14 7.24
C PRO A 23 33.37 -4.12 7.35
N ALA A 24 33.57 -5.32 6.83
CA ALA A 24 32.63 -6.43 6.93
C ALA A 24 32.47 -6.82 8.41
N LEU A 25 31.30 -6.57 8.98
CA LEU A 25 30.87 -7.12 10.26
C LEU A 25 30.49 -8.59 10.07
N THR A 26 31.42 -9.48 10.36
CA THR A 26 31.18 -10.93 10.49
C THR A 26 30.42 -11.16 11.78
N LEU A 27 29.11 -11.29 11.70
CA LEU A 27 28.27 -11.82 12.79
C LEU A 27 28.53 -13.33 12.90
N LYS A 28 29.31 -13.74 13.91
CA LYS A 28 29.42 -15.13 14.35
C LYS A 28 28.09 -15.56 14.97
N PHE A 29 27.36 -16.37 14.23
CA PHE A 29 26.20 -17.10 14.76
C PHE A 29 26.69 -18.21 15.70
N GLN A 30 26.56 -17.99 17.01
CA GLN A 30 26.79 -19.03 18.02
C GLN A 30 25.52 -19.83 18.20
N SER A 31 25.54 -21.08 17.77
CA SER A 31 24.47 -22.05 18.03
C SER A 31 24.43 -22.37 19.53
N PRO A 32 23.29 -22.41 20.20
CA PRO A 32 23.19 -22.85 21.59
C PRO A 32 23.42 -24.35 21.68
N LYS A 33 24.39 -24.73 22.55
CA LYS A 33 24.68 -26.11 22.92
C LYS A 33 23.52 -26.67 23.74
N VAL A 34 22.90 -27.74 23.25
CA VAL A 34 21.96 -28.58 24.00
C VAL A 34 22.74 -29.42 25.05
N PRO A 35 22.40 -29.39 26.35
CA PRO A 35 23.04 -30.27 27.32
C PRO A 35 22.48 -31.71 27.16
N LYS A 36 23.39 -32.65 26.94
CA LYS A 36 23.18 -34.09 27.14
C LYS A 36 23.24 -34.40 28.59
N SER A 37 22.24 -35.01 29.17
CA SER A 37 22.19 -35.87 30.39
C SER A 37 20.72 -35.85 30.88
N GLN A 38 20.02 -36.91 30.82
CA GLN A 38 20.11 -38.03 31.76
C GLN A 38 19.34 -39.23 31.18
N ARG A 39 20.09 -40.27 30.85
CA ARG A 39 19.57 -41.62 30.72
C ARG A 39 19.96 -42.32 32.04
N ASP A 40 19.08 -43.20 32.51
CA ASP A 40 19.22 -44.15 33.59
C ASP A 40 18.52 -43.76 34.92
N ARG A 41 17.31 -44.34 35.03
CA ARG A 41 16.90 -45.13 36.21
C ARG A 41 15.64 -45.94 35.86
N ALA A 42 15.91 -47.19 35.47
CA ALA A 42 14.91 -48.22 35.48
C ALA A 42 14.65 -48.63 36.92
N GLY A 43 13.44 -48.36 37.40
CA GLY A 43 12.94 -48.78 38.70
C GLY A 43 11.64 -49.54 38.54
N ARG A 44 11.67 -50.78 38.79
CA ARG A 44 10.61 -51.81 38.80
C ARG A 44 9.45 -51.38 39.69
N ALA A 45 8.24 -51.25 39.17
CA ALA A 45 7.00 -51.20 39.93
C ALA A 45 5.83 -51.83 39.18
N GLY A 46 5.29 -52.78 39.70
CA GLY A 46 4.00 -53.37 39.98
C GLY A 46 2.91 -53.28 38.89
N SER A 47 2.57 -54.45 38.40
CA SER A 47 1.39 -54.80 37.59
C SER A 47 0.10 -54.65 38.41
N PHE A 48 -0.48 -53.41 38.42
CA PHE A 48 -1.86 -53.15 38.76
C PHE A 48 -2.29 -51.81 38.14
N GLY A 49 -2.69 -51.86 36.90
CA GLY A 49 -3.15 -50.57 36.28
C GLY A 49 -3.48 -50.63 34.80
N THR A 50 -3.49 -51.81 34.19
CA THR A 50 -3.68 -51.93 32.71
C THR A 50 -5.10 -51.64 32.21
N LEU A 51 -6.10 -51.65 33.07
CA LEU A 51 -7.51 -51.36 32.68
C LEU A 51 -7.86 -49.87 32.71
N LEU A 52 -7.18 -49.07 33.57
CA LEU A 52 -7.41 -47.62 33.61
C LEU A 52 -6.70 -46.89 32.48
N LEU A 53 -5.53 -47.34 32.06
CA LEU A 53 -4.74 -46.68 31.00
C LEU A 53 -5.36 -46.82 29.61
N TRP A 54 -6.16 -47.85 29.35
CA TRP A 54 -6.81 -48.00 28.02
C TRP A 54 -7.98 -47.04 27.83
N ASN A 55 -8.72 -46.71 28.88
CA ASN A 55 -9.77 -45.68 28.80
C ASN A 55 -9.19 -44.27 28.61
N PHE A 56 -8.02 -43.97 29.23
CA PHE A 56 -7.34 -42.71 28.98
C PHE A 56 -6.78 -42.59 27.57
N ALA A 57 -6.24 -43.73 27.02
CA ALA A 57 -5.72 -43.75 25.64
C ALA A 57 -6.83 -43.49 24.59
N LEU A 58 -8.01 -44.03 24.80
CA LEU A 58 -9.17 -43.82 23.91
C LEU A 58 -9.71 -42.39 24.05
N PHE A 59 -9.69 -41.82 25.26
CA PHE A 59 -10.10 -40.42 25.47
C PHE A 59 -9.14 -39.40 24.83
N PHE A 60 -7.84 -39.67 24.92
CA PHE A 60 -6.82 -38.82 24.24
C PHE A 60 -6.85 -39.01 22.72
N LEU A 61 -7.15 -40.22 22.21
CA LEU A 61 -7.29 -40.47 20.77
C LEU A 61 -8.53 -39.73 20.21
N ALA A 62 -9.65 -39.74 20.93
CA ALA A 62 -10.85 -39.01 20.55
C ALA A 62 -10.63 -37.49 20.59
N LEU A 63 -9.87 -36.97 21.57
CA LEU A 63 -9.51 -35.56 21.67
C LEU A 63 -8.57 -35.12 20.53
N TRP A 64 -7.64 -36.01 20.12
CA TRP A 64 -6.74 -35.72 18.99
C TRP A 64 -7.44 -35.73 17.64
N ILE A 65 -8.42 -36.62 17.43
CA ILE A 65 -9.23 -36.65 16.21
C ILE A 65 -10.16 -35.42 16.13
N GLY A 66 -10.66 -34.93 17.26
CA GLY A 66 -11.45 -33.69 17.33
C GLY A 66 -10.65 -32.44 16.99
N LEU A 67 -9.33 -32.42 17.26
CA LEU A 67 -8.47 -31.28 16.93
C LEU A 67 -8.07 -31.21 15.44
N LEU A 68 -8.21 -32.30 14.69
CA LEU A 68 -7.92 -32.33 13.25
C LEU A 68 -9.10 -31.94 12.37
N ALA A 69 -10.30 -31.85 12.94
CA ALA A 69 -11.49 -31.39 12.27
C ALA A 69 -11.73 -29.89 12.46
N HIS A 70 -10.68 -29.06 12.35
CA HIS A 70 -10.88 -27.64 12.12
C HIS A 70 -11.39 -27.52 10.68
N PRO A 71 -12.64 -27.02 10.47
CA PRO A 71 -12.99 -26.57 9.14
C PRO A 71 -11.95 -25.50 8.82
N ALA A 72 -11.11 -25.74 7.83
CA ALA A 72 -10.36 -24.68 7.20
C ALA A 72 -11.42 -23.66 6.79
N LEU A 73 -11.59 -22.61 7.61
CA LEU A 73 -12.25 -21.40 7.19
C LEU A 73 -11.43 -20.96 6.00
N GLY A 74 -11.81 -21.45 4.82
CA GLY A 74 -11.28 -21.01 3.56
C GLY A 74 -11.41 -19.49 3.62
N LEU A 75 -10.30 -18.81 3.75
CA LEU A 75 -10.19 -17.43 3.35
C LEU A 75 -10.63 -17.43 1.90
N SER A 76 -11.94 -17.22 1.70
CA SER A 76 -12.50 -16.89 0.40
C SER A 76 -11.78 -15.62 -0.01
N GLY A 77 -10.65 -15.80 -0.70
CA GLY A 77 -9.99 -14.72 -1.39
C GLY A 77 -11.08 -14.11 -2.26
N SER A 78 -11.49 -12.90 -1.91
CA SER A 78 -12.33 -12.07 -2.79
C SER A 78 -11.74 -12.23 -4.20
N PRO A 79 -12.55 -12.47 -5.25
CA PRO A 79 -12.04 -12.62 -6.60
C PRO A 79 -11.10 -11.45 -6.85
N THR A 80 -9.82 -11.75 -7.00
CA THR A 80 -8.78 -10.72 -7.15
C THR A 80 -9.16 -9.94 -8.40
N ASP A 81 -9.51 -8.68 -8.22
CA ASP A 81 -9.82 -7.79 -9.34
C ASP A 81 -8.60 -7.79 -10.26
N LYS A 82 -8.75 -8.42 -11.45
CA LYS A 82 -7.65 -8.59 -12.42
C LYS A 82 -6.99 -7.26 -12.81
N ASN A 83 -7.66 -6.14 -12.55
CA ASN A 83 -7.17 -4.80 -12.84
C ASN A 83 -6.51 -4.14 -11.65
N TRP A 84 -6.53 -4.77 -10.46
CA TRP A 84 -5.93 -4.24 -9.25
C TRP A 84 -4.57 -4.90 -8.98
N PRO A 85 -3.43 -4.21 -9.21
CA PRO A 85 -2.11 -4.80 -9.08
C PRO A 85 -1.50 -4.64 -7.68
N CYS A 86 -2.16 -3.85 -6.81
CA CYS A 86 -1.61 -3.49 -5.51
C CYS A 86 -1.83 -4.59 -4.48
N VAL A 87 -0.88 -4.75 -3.55
CA VAL A 87 -0.95 -5.75 -2.47
C VAL A 87 -2.10 -5.43 -1.50
N GLN A 88 -2.34 -4.15 -1.21
CA GLN A 88 -3.44 -3.74 -0.35
C GLN A 88 -4.79 -3.98 -1.03
N ARG A 89 -5.77 -4.33 -0.20
CA ARG A 89 -7.14 -4.52 -0.67
C ARG A 89 -7.69 -3.24 -1.31
N LYS A 90 -8.35 -3.39 -2.44
CA LYS A 90 -9.09 -2.29 -3.07
C LYS A 90 -10.32 -1.95 -2.23
N ILE A 91 -10.30 -0.79 -1.60
CA ILE A 91 -11.42 -0.22 -0.87
C ILE A 91 -11.83 1.05 -1.61
N PRO A 92 -12.99 1.07 -2.29
CA PRO A 92 -13.41 2.22 -3.10
C PRO A 92 -13.61 3.47 -2.24
N GLU A 93 -14.28 3.33 -1.09
CA GLU A 93 -14.66 4.44 -0.24
C GLU A 93 -14.33 4.19 1.23
N ILE A 94 -13.86 5.23 1.89
CA ILE A 94 -13.74 5.29 3.34
C ILE A 94 -15.12 5.69 3.85
N SER A 95 -15.75 4.85 4.69
CA SER A 95 -17.04 5.19 5.31
C SER A 95 -16.85 6.18 6.46
N PRO A 96 -17.87 7.02 6.77
CA PRO A 96 -17.81 7.94 7.90
C PRO A 96 -17.42 7.27 9.20
N GLY A 97 -18.03 6.15 9.55
CA GLY A 97 -17.76 5.42 10.80
C GLY A 97 -16.32 4.89 10.96
N MET A 98 -15.52 4.87 9.90
CA MET A 98 -14.10 4.52 10.00
C MET A 98 -13.23 5.64 10.56
N ILE A 99 -13.63 6.89 10.37
CA ILE A 99 -12.79 8.06 10.69
C ILE A 99 -13.46 9.03 11.68
N TRP A 100 -14.73 8.84 12.00
CA TRP A 100 -15.54 9.80 12.72
C TRP A 100 -16.51 9.12 13.68
N VAL A 101 -16.52 9.56 14.95
CA VAL A 101 -17.47 9.15 15.99
C VAL A 101 -18.24 10.35 16.58
N GLY A 102 -18.17 11.51 15.93
CA GLY A 102 -18.94 12.71 16.26
C GLY A 102 -20.37 12.67 15.71
N PRO A 103 -21.06 13.83 15.62
CA PRO A 103 -22.38 13.90 15.03
C PRO A 103 -22.43 13.29 13.62
N PRO A 104 -23.56 12.67 13.22
CA PRO A 104 -23.68 11.97 11.95
C PRO A 104 -23.53 12.89 10.74
N PHE A 105 -23.06 12.31 9.60
CA PHE A 105 -22.93 13.04 8.32
C PHE A 105 -24.22 13.07 7.50
N ASP A 106 -25.27 12.41 8.00
CA ASP A 106 -26.56 12.36 7.33
C ASP A 106 -26.99 13.77 6.95
N GLU A 107 -27.45 13.94 5.74
CA GLU A 107 -27.90 15.22 5.17
C GLU A 107 -26.82 16.33 5.02
N LEU A 108 -25.53 16.07 5.33
CA LEU A 108 -24.48 17.09 5.21
C LEU A 108 -23.76 17.08 3.86
N ALA A 109 -24.00 16.08 3.03
CA ALA A 109 -23.36 15.94 1.72
C ALA A 109 -23.46 17.25 0.91
N GLY A 110 -22.33 17.78 0.48
CA GLY A 110 -22.22 19.02 -0.28
C GLY A 110 -22.61 20.32 0.45
N LYS A 111 -23.18 20.26 1.67
CA LYS A 111 -23.58 21.47 2.41
C LYS A 111 -22.38 22.31 2.86
N TRP A 112 -21.24 21.68 3.06
CA TRP A 112 -19.97 22.34 3.40
C TRP A 112 -19.53 23.40 2.38
N LEU A 113 -19.95 23.29 1.11
CA LEU A 113 -19.65 24.27 0.05
C LEU A 113 -20.35 25.60 0.26
N LYS A 114 -21.39 25.66 1.11
CA LYS A 114 -22.16 26.88 1.38
C LYS A 114 -21.51 27.78 2.44
N ASP A 115 -20.58 27.23 3.22
CA ASP A 115 -19.78 27.97 4.19
C ASP A 115 -18.36 28.17 3.64
N ALA A 116 -18.01 29.38 3.28
CA ALA A 116 -16.75 29.68 2.60
C ALA A 116 -15.52 29.34 3.47
N GLU A 117 -15.58 29.56 4.78
CA GLU A 117 -14.47 29.25 5.68
C GLU A 117 -14.30 27.73 5.83
N VAL A 118 -15.41 27.00 5.96
CA VAL A 118 -15.41 25.53 5.95
C VAL A 118 -14.83 25.01 4.65
N ALA A 119 -15.28 25.55 3.50
CA ALA A 119 -14.80 25.11 2.19
C ALA A 119 -13.29 25.32 2.01
N MET A 120 -12.77 26.48 2.44
CA MET A 120 -11.31 26.76 2.40
C MET A 120 -10.53 25.78 3.28
N LEU A 121 -11.02 25.49 4.48
CA LEU A 121 -10.37 24.54 5.37
C LEU A 121 -10.40 23.13 4.77
N VAL A 122 -11.55 22.67 4.26
CA VAL A 122 -11.70 21.37 3.61
C VAL A 122 -10.71 21.21 2.47
N GLU A 123 -10.58 22.19 1.58
CA GLU A 123 -9.61 22.17 0.50
C GLU A 123 -8.17 22.03 1.01
N ALA A 124 -7.82 22.85 2.02
CA ALA A 124 -6.50 22.85 2.61
C ALA A 124 -6.12 21.52 3.26
N ILE A 125 -7.00 20.94 4.10
CA ILE A 125 -6.70 19.71 4.87
C ILE A 125 -6.84 18.45 4.05
N SER A 126 -7.65 18.45 3.00
CA SER A 126 -7.78 17.31 2.07
C SER A 126 -6.61 17.20 1.10
N SER A 127 -5.93 18.31 0.81
CA SER A 127 -4.86 18.37 -0.18
C SER A 127 -3.60 17.64 0.28
N ARG A 128 -3.07 16.72 -0.56
CA ARG A 128 -1.77 16.08 -0.34
C ARG A 128 -0.58 17.05 -0.38
N ARG A 129 -0.76 18.24 -0.97
CA ARG A 129 0.28 19.29 -1.03
C ARG A 129 0.45 20.00 0.30
N THR A 130 -0.58 19.98 1.15
CA THR A 130 -0.51 20.54 2.50
C THR A 130 0.16 19.52 3.43
N PRO A 131 1.29 19.83 4.06
CA PRO A 131 1.90 18.96 5.07
C PRO A 131 0.89 18.64 6.18
N LEU A 132 0.90 17.39 6.68
CA LEU A 132 -0.08 16.91 7.66
C LEU A 132 -0.16 17.81 8.89
N GLU A 133 0.98 18.15 9.46
CA GLU A 133 1.05 19.01 10.66
C GLU A 133 0.58 20.44 10.40
N LYS A 134 0.74 20.96 9.17
CA LYS A 134 0.15 22.24 8.80
C LYS A 134 -1.37 22.14 8.76
N GLY A 135 -1.92 21.07 8.19
CA GLY A 135 -3.36 20.83 8.16
C GLY A 135 -3.96 20.74 9.57
N LYS A 136 -3.31 20.02 10.49
CA LYS A 136 -3.73 19.95 11.89
C LYS A 136 -3.78 21.33 12.55
N ARG A 137 -2.72 22.14 12.40
CA ARG A 137 -2.73 23.52 12.93
C ARG A 137 -3.88 24.34 12.39
N GLN A 138 -4.20 24.23 11.11
CA GLN A 138 -5.35 24.92 10.50
C GLN A 138 -6.68 24.47 11.13
N VAL A 139 -6.83 23.19 11.46
CA VAL A 139 -8.01 22.67 12.18
C VAL A 139 -8.09 23.30 13.58
N VAL A 140 -6.97 23.34 14.32
CA VAL A 140 -6.90 23.98 15.65
C VAL A 140 -7.28 25.47 15.60
N GLU A 141 -6.67 26.20 14.68
CA GLU A 141 -6.94 27.64 14.48
C GLU A 141 -8.41 27.90 14.15
N PHE A 142 -8.98 27.10 13.26
CA PHE A 142 -10.38 27.18 12.92
C PHE A 142 -11.28 26.88 14.11
N ALA A 143 -11.02 25.78 14.85
CA ALA A 143 -11.82 25.41 16.01
C ALA A 143 -11.80 26.46 17.13
N GLN A 144 -10.66 27.15 17.33
CA GLN A 144 -10.53 28.22 18.32
C GLN A 144 -11.36 29.47 18.00
N GLN A 145 -11.65 29.71 16.72
CA GLN A 145 -12.47 30.85 16.27
C GLN A 145 -13.98 30.56 16.34
N LEU A 146 -14.37 29.28 16.57
CA LEU A 146 -15.76 28.90 16.61
C LEU A 146 -16.38 29.18 17.98
N GLY A 147 -17.55 29.84 17.97
CA GLY A 147 -18.41 30.01 19.14
C GLY A 147 -19.53 28.95 19.19
N SER A 148 -20.76 29.41 19.42
CA SER A 148 -21.94 28.55 19.35
C SER A 148 -22.08 27.89 17.98
N GLY A 149 -22.40 26.58 17.95
CA GLY A 149 -22.50 25.81 16.71
C GLY A 149 -21.17 25.20 16.23
N ARG A 150 -20.13 25.18 17.07
CA ARG A 150 -18.83 24.58 16.81
C ARG A 150 -18.95 23.17 16.23
N ASP A 151 -19.66 22.29 16.91
CA ASP A 151 -19.78 20.87 16.53
C ASP A 151 -20.40 20.70 15.14
N HIS A 152 -21.40 21.52 14.81
CA HIS A 152 -21.99 21.51 13.48
C HIS A 152 -21.00 21.90 12.39
N ARG A 153 -20.21 22.97 12.59
CA ARG A 153 -19.22 23.42 11.60
C ARG A 153 -18.05 22.44 11.49
N LEU A 154 -17.59 21.85 12.60
CA LEU A 154 -16.56 20.81 12.58
C LEU A 154 -17.06 19.55 11.88
N THR A 155 -18.33 19.19 12.06
CA THR A 155 -18.94 18.06 11.34
C THR A 155 -19.06 18.34 9.83
N LEU A 156 -19.39 19.57 9.44
CA LEU A 156 -19.35 19.99 8.02
C LEU A 156 -17.93 19.86 7.44
N VAL A 157 -16.91 20.27 8.19
CA VAL A 157 -15.49 20.10 7.76
C VAL A 157 -15.17 18.60 7.60
N ALA A 158 -15.56 17.76 8.55
CA ALA A 158 -15.29 16.32 8.50
C ALA A 158 -15.98 15.66 7.30
N SER A 159 -17.26 16.00 7.06
CA SER A 159 -18.02 15.51 5.91
C SER A 159 -17.38 15.95 4.59
N GLY A 160 -17.08 17.24 4.42
CA GLY A 160 -16.48 17.77 3.19
C GLY A 160 -15.08 17.21 2.94
N MET A 161 -14.27 17.05 3.98
CA MET A 161 -12.96 16.39 3.89
C MET A 161 -13.09 14.95 3.39
N LEU A 162 -14.00 14.17 3.96
CA LEU A 162 -14.20 12.77 3.56
C LEU A 162 -14.68 12.66 2.10
N GLU A 163 -15.64 13.48 1.70
CA GLU A 163 -16.12 13.55 0.31
C GLU A 163 -14.96 13.87 -0.65
N THR A 164 -14.18 14.88 -0.35
CA THR A 164 -13.05 15.33 -1.18
C THR A 164 -11.97 14.26 -1.28
N ILE A 165 -11.62 13.63 -0.16
CA ILE A 165 -10.62 12.54 -0.12
C ILE A 165 -11.13 11.32 -0.88
N ASN A 166 -12.39 10.91 -0.71
CA ASN A 166 -12.96 9.77 -1.43
C ASN A 166 -13.00 10.02 -2.94
N LEU A 167 -13.37 11.23 -3.36
CA LEU A 167 -13.34 11.62 -4.77
C LEU A 167 -11.93 11.49 -5.38
N GLU A 168 -10.91 12.00 -4.69
CA GLU A 168 -9.53 11.91 -5.17
C GLU A 168 -9.00 10.46 -5.13
N ARG A 169 -9.32 9.69 -4.08
CA ARG A 169 -8.99 8.25 -4.01
C ARG A 169 -9.58 7.49 -5.19
N ASN A 170 -10.85 7.69 -5.49
CA ASN A 170 -11.53 7.03 -6.61
C ASN A 170 -10.88 7.38 -7.96
N ARG A 171 -10.46 8.64 -8.14
CA ARG A 171 -9.70 9.04 -9.33
C ARG A 171 -8.37 8.31 -9.44
N ILE A 172 -7.66 8.15 -8.32
CA ILE A 172 -6.36 7.45 -8.28
C ILE A 172 -6.56 5.96 -8.53
N ILE A 173 -7.53 5.32 -7.88
CA ILE A 173 -7.88 3.91 -8.09
C ILE A 173 -8.17 3.64 -9.56
N GLY A 174 -9.01 4.46 -10.18
CA GLY A 174 -9.29 4.33 -11.61
C GLY A 174 -8.07 4.54 -12.53
N LYS A 175 -7.11 5.38 -12.12
CA LYS A 175 -5.82 5.52 -12.84
C LYS A 175 -4.94 4.29 -12.68
N ILE A 176 -4.90 3.68 -11.50
CA ILE A 176 -4.17 2.42 -11.23
C ILE A 176 -4.72 1.30 -12.12
N GLU A 177 -6.04 1.15 -12.21
CA GLU A 177 -6.68 0.14 -13.05
C GLU A 177 -6.35 0.35 -14.54
N LYS A 178 -6.43 1.59 -15.02
CA LYS A 178 -6.06 1.93 -16.41
C LYS A 178 -4.56 1.65 -16.67
N PHE A 179 -3.71 1.96 -15.71
CA PHE A 179 -2.29 1.64 -15.77
C PHE A 179 -2.07 0.14 -15.92
N THR A 180 -2.75 -0.68 -15.12
CA THR A 180 -2.63 -2.14 -15.16
C THR A 180 -3.08 -2.71 -16.50
N VAL A 181 -4.20 -2.22 -17.03
CA VAL A 181 -4.65 -2.63 -18.37
C VAL A 181 -3.63 -2.26 -19.44
N ALA A 182 -3.05 -1.05 -19.38
CA ALA A 182 -2.02 -0.61 -20.33
C ALA A 182 -0.73 -1.43 -20.20
N GLN A 183 -0.37 -1.84 -18.98
CA GLN A 183 0.79 -2.68 -18.70
C GLN A 183 0.63 -4.09 -19.30
N ARG A 184 -0.55 -4.70 -19.14
CA ARG A 184 -0.87 -6.00 -19.80
C ARG A 184 -0.76 -5.90 -21.31
N LYS A 185 -1.37 -4.88 -21.92
CA LYS A 185 -1.28 -4.68 -23.39
C LYS A 185 0.17 -4.53 -23.87
N LEU A 186 1.03 -3.97 -23.03
CA LEU A 186 2.46 -3.87 -23.34
C LEU A 186 3.13 -5.25 -23.27
N GLY A 187 2.79 -6.08 -22.28
CA GLY A 187 3.21 -7.48 -22.19
C GLY A 187 2.78 -8.29 -23.40
N ASP A 188 1.52 -8.21 -23.81
CA ASP A 188 0.97 -8.91 -24.97
C ASP A 188 1.74 -8.53 -26.29
N ARG A 189 2.09 -7.25 -26.43
CA ARG A 189 2.89 -6.79 -27.57
C ARG A 189 4.30 -7.37 -27.55
N MET A 190 4.92 -7.44 -26.37
CA MET A 190 6.25 -8.04 -26.22
C MET A 190 6.21 -9.52 -26.57
N GLU A 191 5.21 -10.26 -26.07
CA GLU A 191 5.01 -11.69 -26.41
C GLU A 191 4.84 -11.87 -27.93
N THR A 192 4.02 -11.04 -28.58
CA THR A 192 3.83 -11.09 -30.03
C THR A 192 5.15 -10.88 -30.79
N LEU A 193 5.99 -9.94 -30.34
CA LEU A 193 7.30 -9.68 -30.95
C LEU A 193 8.28 -10.83 -30.70
N GLU A 194 8.27 -11.41 -29.50
CA GLU A 194 9.07 -12.61 -29.19
C GLU A 194 8.71 -13.80 -30.08
N LEU A 195 7.43 -14.06 -30.32
CA LEU A 195 6.98 -15.12 -31.24
C LEU A 195 7.48 -14.86 -32.66
N LYS A 196 7.40 -13.63 -33.14
CA LYS A 196 7.91 -13.26 -34.48
C LYS A 196 9.43 -13.46 -34.57
N LEU A 197 10.19 -13.01 -33.56
CA LEU A 197 11.64 -13.17 -33.53
C LEU A 197 12.08 -14.64 -33.51
N ARG A 198 11.32 -15.50 -32.82
CA ARG A 198 11.58 -16.95 -32.79
C ARG A 198 11.32 -17.67 -34.13
N ALA A 199 10.50 -17.09 -35.01
CA ALA A 199 10.19 -17.64 -36.32
C ALA A 199 11.29 -17.45 -37.36
N PHE A 200 12.29 -16.58 -37.10
CA PHE A 200 13.39 -16.38 -38.04
C PHE A 200 14.31 -17.57 -38.11
N PRO A 201 14.81 -17.91 -39.32
CA PRO A 201 15.75 -19.01 -39.47
C PRO A 201 17.14 -18.65 -38.88
N ARG A 202 17.92 -19.68 -38.53
CA ARG A 202 19.29 -19.47 -38.00
C ARG A 202 20.25 -18.79 -38.98
N LYS A 203 19.99 -18.97 -40.26
CA LYS A 203 20.74 -18.30 -41.31
C LYS A 203 19.78 -17.38 -42.06
N MET A 204 20.02 -16.10 -41.98
CA MET A 204 19.20 -15.05 -42.59
C MET A 204 19.94 -14.41 -43.76
N ASN A 205 19.19 -13.98 -44.78
CA ASN A 205 19.71 -13.08 -45.80
C ASN A 205 19.71 -11.63 -45.25
N ALA A 206 20.22 -10.67 -46.02
CA ALA A 206 20.37 -9.28 -45.55
C ALA A 206 19.03 -8.62 -45.20
N GLU A 207 17.98 -8.86 -45.98
CA GLU A 207 16.62 -8.32 -45.76
C GLU A 207 15.98 -8.90 -44.47
N GLN A 208 16.11 -10.21 -44.26
CA GLN A 208 15.64 -10.88 -43.06
C GLN A 208 16.39 -10.41 -41.81
N GLN A 209 17.70 -10.12 -41.95
CA GLN A 209 18.52 -9.61 -40.88
C GLN A 209 18.05 -8.19 -40.46
N GLU A 210 17.76 -7.33 -41.44
CA GLU A 210 17.27 -5.97 -41.19
C GLU A 210 15.89 -6.01 -40.47
N GLU A 211 14.98 -6.87 -40.95
CA GLU A 211 13.67 -7.04 -40.31
C GLU A 211 13.80 -7.58 -38.86
N TYR A 212 14.67 -8.57 -38.66
CA TYR A 212 14.96 -9.12 -37.35
C TYR A 212 15.47 -8.05 -36.38
N ASP A 213 16.42 -7.23 -36.82
CA ASP A 213 17.02 -6.17 -35.99
C ASP A 213 16.03 -5.07 -35.65
N ASP A 214 15.12 -4.71 -36.57
CA ASP A 214 14.01 -3.77 -36.32
C ASP A 214 13.03 -4.33 -35.26
N LEU A 215 12.61 -5.59 -35.40
CA LEU A 215 11.74 -6.23 -34.44
C LEU A 215 12.40 -6.38 -33.07
N LEU A 216 13.69 -6.71 -33.03
CA LEU A 216 14.49 -6.80 -31.81
C LEU A 216 14.59 -5.44 -31.10
N SER A 217 14.81 -4.39 -31.87
CA SER A 217 14.86 -3.01 -31.36
C SER A 217 13.51 -2.58 -30.76
N LYS A 218 12.40 -2.87 -31.43
CA LYS A 218 11.04 -2.62 -30.95
C LYS A 218 10.76 -3.39 -29.66
N ARG A 219 11.09 -4.67 -29.62
CA ARG A 219 10.92 -5.51 -28.42
C ARG A 219 11.71 -4.95 -27.24
N ASN A 220 12.97 -4.57 -27.48
CA ASN A 220 13.82 -4.00 -26.44
C ASN A 220 13.29 -2.64 -25.91
N TRP A 221 12.71 -1.83 -26.79
CA TRP A 221 12.07 -0.58 -26.38
C TRP A 221 10.85 -0.84 -25.48
N PHE A 222 9.97 -1.77 -25.87
CA PHE A 222 8.80 -2.14 -25.07
C PHE A 222 9.21 -2.74 -23.72
N LYS A 223 10.26 -3.58 -23.70
CA LYS A 223 10.81 -4.16 -22.48
C LYS A 223 11.24 -3.07 -21.49
N ARG A 224 12.04 -2.11 -21.95
CA ARG A 224 12.47 -0.99 -21.09
C ARG A 224 11.28 -0.18 -20.56
N ALA A 225 10.30 0.10 -21.41
CA ALA A 225 9.11 0.81 -21.01
C ALA A 225 8.28 0.03 -19.97
N PHE A 226 8.19 -1.30 -20.12
CA PHE A 226 7.53 -2.18 -19.17
C PHE A 226 8.23 -2.16 -17.80
N GLU A 227 9.54 -2.40 -17.78
CA GLU A 227 10.36 -2.42 -16.56
C GLU A 227 10.33 -1.08 -15.82
N GLN A 228 10.42 0.03 -16.52
CA GLN A 228 10.35 1.37 -15.93
C GLN A 228 8.97 1.63 -15.26
N ARG A 229 7.90 1.15 -15.87
CA ARG A 229 6.55 1.25 -15.30
C ARG A 229 6.38 0.34 -14.08
N GLU A 230 6.90 -0.88 -14.12
CA GLU A 230 6.89 -1.80 -12.98
C GLU A 230 7.57 -1.18 -11.75
N GLN A 231 8.70 -0.51 -11.93
CA GLN A 231 9.39 0.19 -10.84
C GLN A 231 8.56 1.31 -10.20
N SER A 232 7.62 1.90 -10.94
CA SER A 232 6.74 2.95 -10.44
C SER A 232 5.51 2.42 -9.70
N LEU A 233 5.24 1.12 -9.78
CA LEU A 233 4.00 0.53 -9.31
C LEU A 233 3.79 0.68 -7.80
N SER A 234 4.83 0.41 -7.01
CA SER A 234 4.76 0.54 -5.54
C SER A 234 4.37 1.96 -5.12
N TYR A 235 5.01 2.97 -5.71
CA TYR A 235 4.70 4.37 -5.45
C TYR A 235 3.25 4.73 -5.82
N ILE A 236 2.77 4.25 -6.98
CA ILE A 236 1.40 4.51 -7.43
C ILE A 236 0.39 3.85 -6.49
N CYS A 237 0.66 2.62 -6.03
CA CYS A 237 -0.18 1.87 -5.10
C CYS A 237 -0.24 2.48 -3.69
N GLU A 238 0.78 3.22 -3.28
CA GLU A 238 0.82 3.90 -1.99
C GLU A 238 -0.12 5.12 -1.93
N GLN A 239 -0.43 5.74 -3.06
CA GLN A 239 -1.17 7.00 -3.09
C GLN A 239 -2.57 6.94 -2.44
N PRO A 240 -3.43 5.92 -2.68
CA PRO A 240 -4.71 5.79 -1.97
C PRO A 240 -4.54 5.60 -0.46
N VAL A 241 -3.46 4.92 -0.03
CA VAL A 241 -3.15 4.68 1.39
C VAL A 241 -2.79 5.98 2.11
N LEU A 242 -1.97 6.82 1.47
CA LEU A 242 -1.60 8.13 2.02
C LEU A 242 -2.82 9.05 2.23
N LEU A 243 -3.79 9.00 1.33
CA LEU A 243 -5.05 9.74 1.49
C LEU A 243 -5.91 9.17 2.62
N GLU A 244 -5.95 7.85 2.76
CA GLU A 244 -6.63 7.18 3.87
C GLU A 244 -6.01 7.57 5.21
N GLN A 245 -4.69 7.49 5.35
CA GLN A 245 -3.98 7.92 6.55
C GLN A 245 -4.25 9.39 6.89
N ARG A 246 -4.33 10.25 5.86
CA ARG A 246 -4.70 11.65 6.04
C ARG A 246 -6.12 11.81 6.58
N ALA A 247 -7.11 11.09 6.03
CA ALA A 247 -8.48 11.12 6.50
C ALA A 247 -8.57 10.73 7.97
N PHE A 248 -7.90 9.65 8.38
CA PHE A 248 -7.83 9.23 9.78
C PHE A 248 -7.16 10.26 10.69
N ALA A 249 -6.06 10.85 10.24
CA ALA A 249 -5.34 11.82 11.06
C ALA A 249 -6.12 13.12 11.27
N MET A 250 -6.73 13.63 10.19
CA MET A 250 -7.55 14.85 10.26
C MET A 250 -8.88 14.61 10.98
N GLY A 251 -9.51 13.44 10.77
CA GLY A 251 -10.72 13.08 11.51
C GLY A 251 -10.49 13.06 13.02
N ARG A 252 -9.37 12.45 13.46
CA ARG A 252 -8.99 12.47 14.89
C ARG A 252 -8.74 13.89 15.40
N GLU A 253 -8.06 14.73 14.62
CA GLU A 253 -7.80 16.12 15.01
C GLU A 253 -9.11 16.90 15.18
N LEU A 254 -10.03 16.81 14.23
CA LEU A 254 -11.35 17.46 14.31
C LEU A 254 -12.15 17.00 15.52
N MET A 255 -12.15 15.68 15.83
CA MET A 255 -12.90 15.12 16.97
C MET A 255 -12.38 15.62 18.33
N GLN A 256 -11.08 15.99 18.45
CA GLN A 256 -10.54 16.53 19.69
C GLN A 256 -11.14 17.90 20.07
N HIS A 257 -11.74 18.60 19.11
CA HIS A 257 -12.31 19.93 19.28
C HIS A 257 -13.83 19.94 19.37
N LEU A 258 -14.49 18.76 19.36
CA LEU A 258 -15.93 18.67 19.61
C LEU A 258 -16.25 18.94 21.09
N GLU A 259 -17.36 19.65 21.32
CA GLU A 259 -17.87 19.90 22.68
C GLU A 259 -18.63 18.69 23.24
N VAL A 260 -19.25 17.91 22.34
CA VAL A 260 -19.93 16.67 22.68
C VAL A 260 -18.89 15.62 23.06
N LYS A 261 -18.74 15.35 24.34
CA LYS A 261 -18.00 14.18 24.80
C LYS A 261 -18.77 12.96 24.31
N THR A 262 -18.26 12.29 23.28
CA THR A 262 -18.76 10.96 22.91
C THR A 262 -18.60 10.08 24.14
N ASN A 263 -19.71 9.67 24.77
CA ASN A 263 -19.67 8.66 25.82
C ASN A 263 -19.09 7.38 25.19
N PRO A 264 -18.10 6.76 25.83
CA PRO A 264 -17.45 5.55 25.33
C PRO A 264 -18.41 4.37 25.23
#